data_10051495e38f2af5c719a4d4e03f2088
#
_entry.id   10051495e38f2af5c719a4d4e03f2088
#
_cell.length_a   1.000
_cell.length_b   1.000
_cell.length_c   1.000
_cell.angle_alpha   90.00
_cell.angle_beta   90.00
_cell.angle_gamma   90.00
#
_symmetry.space_group_name_H-M   'P 1'
#
loop_
_entity.id
_entity.type
_entity.pdbx_description
1 polymer ?
#
loop_
_entity_poly.entity_id
_entity_poly.type
_entity_poly.pdbx_seq_one_letter_code
_entity_poly.pdbx_strand_id
1 'polypeptide(L)'
;MLKAITLYSPDDSYDTQFLNNYLSINVIPRLKRISGVGAVTLLGSNYSMRIWLKPDIMGQYGLVPADITAALAAQNIESATGSFGENHEGVFQYTMKYQGRLSTPAEFGDIVIRSLPTGEVLRLGDVAEVELGDEAYNYRSQTNGHPGALFMVYQTAGSNATEVINAIDTEIARMAPGLPAGVEFGDVFSTKDFLDASMHQVIKTLFEAFFLVVLIVFVEVLSDGQTTPEPPS
;
A
#
# COMPACT_ATOMS: atom_id res chain seq x y z
N MET A 1 2.44 14.28 1.51
CA MET A 1 2.99 13.13 0.76
C MET A 1 4.51 13.31 0.72
N LEU A 2 5.27 12.28 1.09
CA LEU A 2 6.73 12.29 1.05
C LEU A 2 7.29 11.65 -0.23
N LYS A 3 6.78 10.46 -0.54
CA LYS A 3 7.26 9.65 -1.65
C LYS A 3 6.12 8.88 -2.29
N ALA A 4 6.16 8.74 -3.61
CA ALA A 4 5.29 7.87 -4.38
C ALA A 4 6.17 6.83 -5.09
N ILE A 5 5.86 5.56 -4.89
CA ILE A 5 6.66 4.43 -5.33
C ILE A 5 5.73 3.46 -6.05
N THR A 6 6.21 2.89 -7.13
CA THR A 6 5.52 1.82 -7.85
C THR A 6 6.23 0.49 -7.65
N LEU A 7 5.46 -0.58 -7.65
CA LEU A 7 5.93 -1.94 -7.85
C LEU A 7 5.41 -2.38 -9.21
N TYR A 8 6.25 -2.82 -10.13
CA TYR A 8 5.84 -3.13 -11.48
C TYR A 8 6.54 -4.38 -12.03
N SER A 9 5.97 -4.97 -13.06
CA SER A 9 6.50 -6.16 -13.72
C SER A 9 6.96 -5.78 -15.14
N PRO A 10 8.28 -5.55 -15.35
CA PRO A 10 8.81 -5.14 -16.65
C PRO A 10 8.68 -6.20 -17.74
N ASP A 11 8.51 -7.45 -17.37
CA ASP A 11 8.34 -8.60 -18.28
C ASP A 11 6.88 -9.07 -18.41
N ASP A 12 5.92 -8.33 -17.81
CA ASP A 12 4.49 -8.64 -17.78
C ASP A 12 4.15 -10.02 -17.17
N SER A 13 5.06 -10.58 -16.35
CA SER A 13 4.86 -11.88 -15.68
C SER A 13 3.74 -11.82 -14.63
N TYR A 14 3.45 -10.64 -14.10
CA TYR A 14 2.45 -10.42 -13.07
C TYR A 14 1.51 -9.29 -13.45
N ASP A 15 0.23 -9.48 -13.14
CA ASP A 15 -0.80 -8.47 -13.34
C ASP A 15 -0.82 -7.43 -12.21
N THR A 16 -1.54 -6.34 -12.44
CA THR A 16 -1.69 -5.25 -11.46
C THR A 16 -2.33 -5.74 -10.16
N GLN A 17 -3.22 -6.73 -10.23
CA GLN A 17 -3.93 -7.27 -9.08
C GLN A 17 -3.00 -8.04 -8.14
N PHE A 18 -2.15 -8.89 -8.69
CA PHE A 18 -1.09 -9.56 -7.92
C PHE A 18 -0.16 -8.55 -7.24
N LEU A 19 0.28 -7.53 -7.99
CA LEU A 19 1.19 -6.50 -7.47
C LEU A 19 0.56 -5.70 -6.33
N ASN A 20 -0.72 -5.32 -6.44
CA ASN A 20 -1.47 -4.66 -5.36
C ASN A 20 -1.56 -5.53 -4.11
N ASN A 21 -1.90 -6.80 -4.28
CA ASN A 21 -2.00 -7.75 -3.19
C ASN A 21 -0.64 -7.97 -2.52
N TYR A 22 0.42 -8.14 -3.32
CA TYR A 22 1.79 -8.27 -2.82
C TYR A 22 2.23 -7.05 -1.99
N LEU A 23 1.95 -5.83 -2.48
CA LEU A 23 2.20 -4.59 -1.74
C LEU A 23 1.46 -4.57 -0.40
N SER A 24 0.18 -4.91 -0.41
CA SER A 24 -0.66 -4.87 0.80
C SER A 24 -0.17 -5.81 1.89
N ILE A 25 0.31 -7.00 1.52
CA ILE A 25 0.70 -8.05 2.47
C ILE A 25 2.16 -7.90 2.89
N ASN A 26 3.07 -7.64 1.94
CA ASN A 26 4.51 -7.78 2.18
C ASN A 26 5.24 -6.45 2.36
N VAL A 27 4.80 -5.38 1.68
CA VAL A 27 5.54 -4.11 1.61
C VAL A 27 4.96 -3.08 2.58
N ILE A 28 3.68 -2.79 2.46
CA ILE A 28 3.01 -1.74 3.24
C ILE A 28 3.15 -1.92 4.75
N PRO A 29 2.99 -3.14 5.33
CA PRO A 29 3.16 -3.33 6.77
C PRO A 29 4.58 -3.05 7.27
N ARG A 30 5.60 -3.27 6.43
CA ARG A 30 7.00 -2.96 6.77
C ARG A 30 7.24 -1.46 6.78
N LEU A 31 6.78 -0.76 5.74
CA LEU A 31 6.92 0.69 5.64
C LEU A 31 6.18 1.44 6.76
N LYS A 32 5.01 0.96 7.19
CA LYS A 32 4.26 1.53 8.31
C LYS A 32 4.98 1.43 9.67
N ARG A 33 5.97 0.55 9.80
CA ARG A 33 6.77 0.41 11.03
C ARG A 33 7.94 1.38 11.11
N ILE A 34 8.26 2.09 10.03
CA ILE A 34 9.33 3.08 10.00
C ILE A 34 8.90 4.29 10.82
N SER A 35 9.76 4.71 11.75
CA SER A 35 9.51 5.91 12.55
C SER A 35 9.38 7.14 11.66
N GLY A 36 8.34 7.94 11.89
CA GLY A 36 8.05 9.14 11.09
C GLY A 36 7.14 8.87 9.88
N VAL A 37 6.84 7.61 9.54
CA VAL A 37 5.79 7.28 8.56
C VAL A 37 4.44 7.37 9.25
N GLY A 38 3.57 8.25 8.76
CA GLY A 38 2.22 8.45 9.30
C GLY A 38 1.17 7.59 8.61
N ALA A 39 1.25 7.46 7.29
CA ALA A 39 0.34 6.63 6.50
C ALA A 39 1.02 6.11 5.24
N VAL A 40 0.56 4.95 4.78
CA VAL A 40 0.89 4.42 3.45
C VAL A 40 -0.42 4.07 2.78
N THR A 41 -0.68 4.70 1.63
CA THR A 41 -1.92 4.53 0.86
C THR A 41 -1.61 3.84 -0.46
N LEU A 42 -2.24 2.71 -0.69
CA LEU A 42 -2.21 2.01 -1.97
C LEU A 42 -3.21 2.67 -2.92
N LEU A 43 -2.78 2.96 -4.14
CA LEU A 43 -3.64 3.36 -5.26
C LEU A 43 -3.94 2.13 -6.12
N GLY A 44 -4.88 1.36 -5.66
CA GLY A 44 -5.30 0.11 -6.28
C GLY A 44 -6.29 -0.61 -5.40
N SER A 45 -6.74 -1.76 -5.85
CA SER A 45 -7.65 -2.62 -5.10
C SER A 45 -7.00 -3.97 -4.79
N ASN A 46 -7.40 -4.54 -3.66
CA ASN A 46 -7.02 -5.88 -3.28
C ASN A 46 -7.92 -6.92 -3.98
N TYR A 47 -7.54 -8.18 -3.87
CA TYR A 47 -8.44 -9.28 -4.22
C TYR A 47 -9.69 -9.24 -3.36
N SER A 48 -10.83 -9.47 -4.00
CA SER A 48 -12.12 -9.62 -3.35
C SER A 48 -12.91 -10.74 -4.01
N MET A 49 -13.72 -11.42 -3.22
CA MET A 49 -14.67 -12.38 -3.76
C MET A 49 -15.87 -11.61 -4.31
N ARG A 50 -16.08 -11.70 -5.62
CA ARG A 50 -17.20 -11.08 -6.30
C ARG A 50 -18.34 -12.05 -6.47
N ILE A 51 -19.53 -11.58 -6.18
CA ILE A 51 -20.76 -12.35 -6.25
C ILE A 51 -21.73 -11.61 -7.18
N TRP A 52 -21.85 -12.13 -8.40
CA TRP A 52 -22.74 -11.58 -9.42
C TRP A 52 -24.09 -12.24 -9.30
N LEU A 53 -25.03 -11.52 -8.68
CA LEU A 53 -26.39 -12.02 -8.47
C LEU A 53 -27.13 -12.15 -9.81
N LYS A 54 -27.94 -13.22 -9.96
CA LYS A 54 -28.83 -13.47 -11.11
C LYS A 54 -30.27 -13.11 -10.73
N PRO A 55 -30.73 -11.86 -10.99
CA PRO A 55 -32.02 -11.38 -10.49
C PRO A 55 -33.20 -12.22 -10.94
N ASP A 56 -33.16 -12.74 -12.19
CA ASP A 56 -34.23 -13.56 -12.76
C ASP A 56 -34.41 -14.88 -11.99
N ILE A 57 -33.30 -15.50 -11.59
CA ILE A 57 -33.33 -16.75 -10.83
C ILE A 57 -33.74 -16.44 -9.37
N MET A 58 -33.19 -15.37 -8.78
CA MET A 58 -33.57 -14.93 -7.43
C MET A 58 -35.06 -14.67 -7.33
N GLY A 59 -35.66 -14.02 -8.35
CA GLY A 59 -37.10 -13.76 -8.43
C GLY A 59 -37.96 -15.05 -8.44
N GLN A 60 -37.49 -16.11 -9.09
CA GLN A 60 -38.19 -17.41 -9.10
C GLN A 60 -38.26 -18.05 -7.70
N TYR A 61 -37.25 -17.86 -6.89
CA TYR A 61 -37.18 -18.37 -5.51
C TYR A 61 -37.68 -17.36 -4.46
N GLY A 62 -38.13 -16.17 -4.88
CA GLY A 62 -38.59 -15.10 -3.97
C GLY A 62 -37.47 -14.60 -3.06
N LEU A 63 -36.22 -14.55 -3.55
CA LEU A 63 -35.06 -14.08 -2.83
C LEU A 63 -34.83 -12.59 -3.10
N VAL A 64 -34.36 -11.90 -2.08
CA VAL A 64 -33.86 -10.52 -2.17
C VAL A 64 -32.34 -10.49 -1.86
N PRO A 65 -31.58 -9.48 -2.32
CA PRO A 65 -30.14 -9.37 -2.03
C PRO A 65 -29.79 -9.44 -0.53
N ALA A 66 -30.71 -9.00 0.33
CA ALA A 66 -30.53 -9.07 1.79
C ALA A 66 -30.42 -10.51 2.30
N ASP A 67 -31.15 -11.47 1.69
CA ASP A 67 -31.08 -12.89 2.05
C ASP A 67 -29.69 -13.46 1.79
N ILE A 68 -29.09 -13.07 0.65
CA ILE A 68 -27.73 -13.46 0.27
C ILE A 68 -26.71 -12.89 1.25
N THR A 69 -26.86 -11.60 1.59
CA THR A 69 -25.95 -10.93 2.55
C THR A 69 -26.05 -11.58 3.93
N ALA A 70 -27.24 -11.95 4.38
CA ALA A 70 -27.45 -12.63 5.64
C ALA A 70 -26.83 -14.04 5.66
N ALA A 71 -26.99 -14.82 4.56
CA ALA A 71 -26.38 -16.13 4.42
C ALA A 71 -24.85 -16.08 4.42
N LEU A 72 -24.27 -15.09 3.71
CA LEU A 72 -22.83 -14.83 3.73
C LEU A 72 -22.32 -14.48 5.14
N ALA A 73 -22.99 -13.57 5.82
CA ALA A 73 -22.60 -13.15 7.17
C ALA A 73 -22.70 -14.31 8.18
N ALA A 74 -23.64 -15.23 8.02
CA ALA A 74 -23.83 -16.37 8.89
C ALA A 74 -22.81 -17.50 8.69
N GLN A 75 -22.31 -17.67 7.47
CA GLN A 75 -21.46 -18.82 7.11
C GLN A 75 -20.00 -18.48 6.82
N ASN A 76 -19.69 -17.20 6.56
CA ASN A 76 -18.32 -16.72 6.34
C ASN A 76 -17.81 -15.96 7.57
N ILE A 77 -17.79 -16.61 8.74
CA ILE A 77 -17.31 -16.05 10.00
C ILE A 77 -16.01 -16.69 10.44
N GLU A 78 -15.18 -15.88 11.09
CA GLU A 78 -14.01 -16.36 11.82
C GLU A 78 -14.41 -16.49 13.29
N SER A 79 -14.58 -17.73 13.77
CA SER A 79 -14.94 -18.01 15.16
C SER A 79 -13.79 -18.66 15.88
N ALA A 80 -13.47 -18.20 17.08
CA ALA A 80 -12.57 -18.90 17.98
C ALA A 80 -13.31 -20.13 18.50
N THR A 81 -12.90 -21.31 18.06
CA THR A 81 -13.43 -22.57 18.57
C THR A 81 -12.79 -22.88 19.90
N GLY A 82 -13.62 -23.05 20.93
CA GLY A 82 -13.16 -23.55 22.22
C GLY A 82 -12.62 -24.99 22.17
N SER A 83 -12.09 -25.45 23.28
CA SER A 83 -11.69 -26.85 23.47
C SER A 83 -12.74 -27.59 24.26
N PHE A 84 -12.97 -28.85 23.92
CA PHE A 84 -13.78 -29.77 24.76
C PHE A 84 -12.88 -30.42 25.80
N GLY A 85 -13.35 -30.49 27.07
CA GLY A 85 -12.69 -31.21 28.14
C GLY A 85 -11.89 -30.32 29.11
N GLU A 86 -12.03 -28.99 29.03
CA GLU A 86 -11.29 -28.06 29.89
C GLU A 86 -11.62 -28.16 31.39
N ASN A 87 -12.78 -28.74 31.74
CA ASN A 87 -13.27 -28.92 33.14
C ASN A 87 -13.62 -30.36 33.52
N HIS A 88 -13.06 -31.34 32.82
CA HIS A 88 -13.27 -32.76 33.16
C HIS A 88 -11.96 -33.39 33.63
N GLU A 89 -12.03 -34.25 34.66
CA GLU A 89 -10.90 -35.05 35.16
C GLU A 89 -10.33 -36.07 34.14
N GLY A 90 -10.70 -35.93 32.86
CA GLY A 90 -10.24 -36.77 31.75
C GLY A 90 -8.90 -36.30 31.17
N VAL A 91 -8.06 -37.27 30.82
CA VAL A 91 -6.67 -37.08 30.32
C VAL A 91 -6.57 -36.43 28.94
N PHE A 92 -7.69 -36.20 28.23
CA PHE A 92 -7.65 -35.73 26.84
C PHE A 92 -8.48 -34.44 26.65
N GLN A 93 -7.79 -33.40 26.15
CA GLN A 93 -8.40 -32.16 25.66
C GLN A 93 -8.48 -32.22 24.13
N TYR A 94 -9.66 -32.05 23.57
CA TYR A 94 -9.86 -31.97 22.11
C TYR A 94 -10.05 -30.53 21.70
N THR A 95 -9.10 -30.02 20.89
CA THR A 95 -9.25 -28.71 20.28
C THR A 95 -10.12 -28.84 19.02
N MET A 96 -11.23 -28.11 18.98
CA MET A 96 -12.04 -28.03 17.76
C MET A 96 -11.32 -27.16 16.74
N LYS A 97 -11.12 -27.66 15.52
CA LYS A 97 -10.68 -26.88 14.38
C LYS A 97 -11.90 -26.50 13.55
N TYR A 98 -12.11 -25.22 13.36
CA TYR A 98 -13.07 -24.67 12.42
C TYR A 98 -12.37 -24.28 11.12
N GLN A 99 -13.02 -24.41 9.98
CA GLN A 99 -12.43 -24.16 8.66
C GLN A 99 -12.08 -22.68 8.46
N GLY A 100 -12.59 -21.76 9.26
CA GLY A 100 -12.35 -20.34 9.16
C GLY A 100 -13.13 -19.67 8.03
N ARG A 101 -12.60 -18.54 7.54
CA ARG A 101 -13.19 -17.85 6.41
C ARG A 101 -13.02 -18.65 5.13
N LEU A 102 -14.06 -18.61 4.30
CA LEU A 102 -14.04 -19.18 2.97
C LEU A 102 -13.02 -18.40 2.10
N SER A 103 -12.29 -19.12 1.25
CA SER A 103 -11.19 -18.55 0.47
C SER A 103 -11.29 -18.79 -1.04
N THR A 104 -12.08 -19.73 -1.46
CA THR A 104 -12.23 -20.09 -2.88
C THR A 104 -13.63 -19.80 -3.41
N PRO A 105 -13.77 -19.48 -4.72
CA PRO A 105 -15.08 -19.31 -5.35
C PRO A 105 -16.01 -20.50 -5.17
N ALA A 106 -15.46 -21.73 -5.17
CA ALA A 106 -16.22 -22.95 -4.97
C ALA A 106 -16.82 -23.02 -3.56
N GLU A 107 -16.02 -22.74 -2.53
CA GLU A 107 -16.51 -22.71 -1.13
C GLU A 107 -17.61 -21.66 -0.94
N PHE A 108 -17.47 -20.49 -1.57
CA PHE A 108 -18.52 -19.46 -1.54
C PHE A 108 -19.77 -19.94 -2.29
N GLY A 109 -19.62 -20.62 -3.43
CA GLY A 109 -20.73 -21.19 -4.21
C GLY A 109 -21.53 -22.21 -3.40
N ASP A 110 -20.89 -22.93 -2.48
CA ASP A 110 -21.50 -23.94 -1.63
C ASP A 110 -22.31 -23.38 -0.43
N ILE A 111 -22.25 -22.08 -0.17
CA ILE A 111 -23.02 -21.43 0.89
C ILE A 111 -24.51 -21.72 0.72
N VAL A 112 -25.14 -22.21 1.77
CA VAL A 112 -26.58 -22.53 1.79
C VAL A 112 -27.38 -21.26 2.02
N ILE A 113 -28.26 -20.91 1.06
CA ILE A 113 -29.15 -19.76 1.17
C ILE A 113 -30.47 -20.18 1.84
N ARG A 114 -31.08 -21.27 1.36
CA ARG A 114 -32.38 -21.73 1.86
C ARG A 114 -32.58 -23.23 1.59
N SER A 115 -33.25 -23.93 2.50
CA SER A 115 -33.78 -25.26 2.23
C SER A 115 -35.20 -25.15 1.62
N LEU A 116 -35.41 -25.81 0.52
CA LEU A 116 -36.72 -25.83 -0.17
C LEU A 116 -37.67 -26.85 0.48
N PRO A 117 -39.00 -26.69 0.35
CA PRO A 117 -39.95 -27.64 0.86
C PRO A 117 -39.82 -29.03 0.24
N THR A 118 -39.20 -29.12 -0.95
CA THR A 118 -38.89 -30.38 -1.67
C THR A 118 -37.77 -31.19 -1.02
N GLY A 119 -37.04 -30.60 -0.04
CA GLY A 119 -35.87 -31.21 0.56
C GLY A 119 -34.56 -30.83 -0.17
N GLU A 120 -34.65 -30.12 -1.28
CA GLU A 120 -33.46 -29.56 -1.96
C GLU A 120 -32.89 -28.37 -1.24
N VAL A 121 -31.59 -28.19 -1.35
CA VAL A 121 -30.85 -27.07 -0.73
C VAL A 121 -30.44 -26.10 -1.82
N LEU A 122 -30.93 -24.86 -1.74
CA LEU A 122 -30.55 -23.79 -2.63
C LEU A 122 -29.22 -23.18 -2.17
N ARG A 123 -28.22 -23.23 -3.03
CA ARG A 123 -26.88 -22.71 -2.77
C ARG A 123 -26.64 -21.38 -3.47
N LEU A 124 -25.59 -20.67 -3.04
CA LEU A 124 -25.20 -19.39 -3.64
C LEU A 124 -24.87 -19.54 -5.14
N GLY A 125 -24.17 -20.62 -5.51
CA GLY A 125 -23.82 -20.90 -6.91
C GLY A 125 -25.02 -21.09 -7.84
N ASP A 126 -26.21 -21.44 -7.31
CA ASP A 126 -27.41 -21.59 -8.10
C ASP A 126 -28.01 -20.25 -8.52
N VAL A 127 -27.86 -19.23 -7.66
CA VAL A 127 -28.47 -17.87 -7.83
C VAL A 127 -27.46 -16.77 -8.13
N ALA A 128 -26.17 -17.08 -8.10
CA ALA A 128 -25.09 -16.14 -8.35
C ALA A 128 -23.92 -16.81 -9.07
N GLU A 129 -23.09 -16.01 -9.70
CA GLU A 129 -21.75 -16.38 -10.16
C GLU A 129 -20.72 -15.83 -9.20
N VAL A 130 -19.79 -16.67 -8.75
CA VAL A 130 -18.77 -16.31 -7.79
C VAL A 130 -17.41 -16.38 -8.45
N GLU A 131 -16.69 -15.27 -8.41
CA GLU A 131 -15.33 -15.17 -8.95
C GLU A 131 -14.39 -14.42 -7.99
N LEU A 132 -13.09 -14.71 -8.09
CA LEU A 132 -12.06 -13.89 -7.45
C LEU A 132 -11.69 -12.76 -8.40
N GLY A 133 -11.90 -11.52 -7.97
CA GLY A 133 -11.66 -10.34 -8.78
C GLY A 133 -11.14 -9.16 -7.94
N ASP A 134 -11.12 -7.98 -8.54
CA ASP A 134 -10.76 -6.75 -7.84
C ASP A 134 -11.88 -6.27 -6.92
N GLU A 135 -11.53 -5.72 -5.75
CA GLU A 135 -12.48 -5.06 -4.86
C GLU A 135 -13.13 -3.84 -5.55
N ALA A 136 -12.34 -3.11 -6.36
CA ALA A 136 -12.82 -1.98 -7.14
C ALA A 136 -12.06 -1.89 -8.47
N TYR A 137 -12.77 -1.54 -9.55
CA TYR A 137 -12.18 -1.34 -10.89
C TYR A 137 -11.87 0.13 -11.21
N ASN A 138 -11.80 0.99 -10.20
CA ASN A 138 -11.68 2.43 -10.39
C ASN A 138 -10.27 2.89 -10.77
N TYR A 139 -9.26 2.06 -10.50
CA TYR A 139 -7.86 2.40 -10.72
C TYR A 139 -7.15 1.29 -11.47
N ARG A 140 -6.50 1.68 -12.56
CA ARG A 140 -5.55 0.84 -13.28
C ARG A 140 -4.21 1.57 -13.32
N SER A 141 -3.19 1.00 -12.73
CA SER A 141 -1.86 1.58 -12.71
C SER A 141 -0.95 0.87 -13.70
N GLN A 142 -0.18 1.65 -14.44
CA GLN A 142 0.88 1.17 -15.31
C GLN A 142 2.14 2.00 -15.10
N THR A 143 3.29 1.35 -15.19
CA THR A 143 4.60 1.99 -15.10
C THR A 143 5.37 1.65 -16.37
N ASN A 144 5.73 2.68 -17.16
CA ASN A 144 6.40 2.52 -18.44
C ASN A 144 5.66 1.60 -19.44
N GLY A 145 4.33 1.52 -19.34
CA GLY A 145 3.51 0.66 -20.21
C GLY A 145 3.28 -0.76 -19.65
N HIS A 146 3.96 -1.13 -18.57
CA HIS A 146 3.85 -2.45 -17.92
C HIS A 146 2.89 -2.42 -16.72
N PRO A 147 2.30 -3.56 -16.33
CA PRO A 147 1.48 -3.64 -15.13
C PRO A 147 2.22 -3.15 -13.89
N GLY A 148 1.58 -2.28 -13.13
CA GLY A 148 2.18 -1.69 -11.94
C GLY A 148 1.15 -1.44 -10.84
N ALA A 149 1.63 -1.29 -9.63
CA ALA A 149 0.87 -0.93 -8.45
C ALA A 149 1.54 0.26 -7.76
N LEU A 150 0.81 1.35 -7.57
CA LEU A 150 1.33 2.60 -7.00
C LEU A 150 0.92 2.73 -5.55
N PHE A 151 1.86 3.12 -4.70
CA PHE A 151 1.56 3.50 -3.32
C PHE A 151 2.24 4.81 -2.93
N MET A 152 1.60 5.52 -2.04
CA MET A 152 2.06 6.82 -1.55
C MET A 152 2.37 6.74 -0.07
N VAL A 153 3.50 7.32 0.34
CA VAL A 153 3.93 7.39 1.73
C VAL A 153 3.78 8.82 2.23
N TYR A 154 3.19 8.95 3.41
CA TYR A 154 2.98 10.21 4.12
C TYR A 154 3.73 10.21 5.43
N GLN A 155 4.28 11.36 5.81
CA GLN A 155 4.96 11.52 7.10
C GLN A 155 3.99 11.84 8.22
N THR A 156 4.41 11.57 9.44
CA THR A 156 3.78 12.11 10.65
C THR A 156 4.15 13.58 10.80
N ALA A 157 3.23 14.41 11.31
CA ALA A 157 3.50 15.80 11.58
C ALA A 157 4.71 15.95 12.55
N GLY A 158 5.63 16.85 12.21
CA GLY A 158 6.83 17.12 13.01
C GLY A 158 8.00 16.16 12.78
N SER A 159 7.87 15.13 11.92
CA SER A 159 9.01 14.28 11.56
C SER A 159 9.93 14.94 10.54
N ASN A 160 11.21 14.53 10.52
CA ASN A 160 12.18 14.99 9.53
C ASN A 160 11.97 14.25 8.20
N ALA A 161 11.55 14.99 7.16
CA ALA A 161 11.24 14.43 5.85
C ALA A 161 12.43 13.66 5.23
N THR A 162 13.64 14.22 5.30
CA THR A 162 14.84 13.60 4.72
C THR A 162 15.21 12.30 5.42
N GLU A 163 15.14 12.26 6.75
CA GLU A 163 15.44 11.06 7.53
C GLU A 163 14.43 9.95 7.23
N VAL A 164 13.13 10.31 7.15
CA VAL A 164 12.08 9.34 6.85
C VAL A 164 12.23 8.78 5.44
N ILE A 165 12.53 9.63 4.44
CA ILE A 165 12.76 9.16 3.07
C ILE A 165 13.97 8.24 3.00
N ASN A 166 15.09 8.57 3.63
CA ASN A 166 16.28 7.73 3.68
C ASN A 166 16.00 6.36 4.34
N ALA A 167 15.18 6.34 5.39
CA ALA A 167 14.77 5.10 6.05
C ALA A 167 13.86 4.25 5.14
N ILE A 168 12.96 4.89 4.38
CA ILE A 168 12.12 4.23 3.37
C ILE A 168 12.99 3.61 2.28
N ASP A 169 13.94 4.37 1.72
CA ASP A 169 14.84 3.91 0.66
C ASP A 169 15.69 2.72 1.12
N THR A 170 16.19 2.79 2.36
CA THR A 170 16.94 1.69 2.97
C THR A 170 16.09 0.43 3.12
N GLU A 171 14.83 0.57 3.54
CA GLU A 171 13.92 -0.57 3.69
C GLU A 171 13.53 -1.16 2.32
N ILE A 172 13.30 -0.32 1.31
CA ILE A 172 13.03 -0.76 -0.07
C ILE A 172 14.22 -1.51 -0.64
N ALA A 173 15.44 -0.99 -0.49
CA ALA A 173 16.67 -1.65 -0.93
C ALA A 173 16.86 -3.01 -0.22
N ARG A 174 16.45 -3.13 1.05
CA ARG A 174 16.48 -4.38 1.80
C ARG A 174 15.44 -5.39 1.32
N MET A 175 14.28 -4.91 0.85
CA MET A 175 13.22 -5.77 0.33
C MET A 175 13.45 -6.23 -1.11
N ALA A 176 14.14 -5.42 -1.92
CA ALA A 176 14.33 -5.66 -3.35
C ALA A 176 14.87 -7.07 -3.69
N PRO A 177 15.88 -7.63 -2.98
CA PRO A 177 16.37 -8.98 -3.28
C PRO A 177 15.37 -10.09 -2.97
N GLY A 178 14.32 -9.81 -2.19
CA GLY A 178 13.27 -10.77 -1.81
C GLY A 178 12.00 -10.67 -2.66
N LEU A 179 12.01 -9.83 -3.70
CA LEU A 179 10.88 -9.74 -4.63
C LEU A 179 10.78 -10.99 -5.51
N PRO A 180 9.57 -11.33 -5.98
CA PRO A 180 9.40 -12.33 -7.03
C PRO A 180 10.23 -11.97 -8.27
N ALA A 181 10.74 -12.99 -8.98
CA ALA A 181 11.47 -12.76 -10.24
C ALA A 181 10.56 -12.02 -11.23
N GLY A 182 11.07 -11.00 -11.91
CA GLY A 182 10.28 -10.19 -12.83
C GLY A 182 9.44 -9.07 -12.16
N VAL A 183 9.73 -8.73 -10.90
CA VAL A 183 9.10 -7.62 -10.18
C VAL A 183 10.15 -6.64 -9.67
N GLU A 184 9.95 -5.35 -9.87
CA GLU A 184 10.87 -4.30 -9.47
C GLU A 184 10.16 -3.11 -8.81
N PHE A 185 10.88 -2.41 -7.92
CA PHE A 185 10.45 -1.11 -7.44
C PHE A 185 10.86 -0.02 -8.41
N GLY A 186 9.98 0.98 -8.61
CA GLY A 186 10.26 2.19 -9.35
C GLY A 186 9.91 3.43 -8.52
N ASP A 187 10.76 4.45 -8.58
CA ASP A 187 10.47 5.75 -7.98
C ASP A 187 9.63 6.59 -8.95
N VAL A 188 8.50 7.09 -8.47
CA VAL A 188 7.61 7.98 -9.24
C VAL A 188 7.78 9.42 -8.80
N PHE A 189 7.91 9.64 -7.50
CA PHE A 189 8.06 10.98 -6.93
C PHE A 189 8.76 10.89 -5.57
N SER A 190 9.71 11.83 -5.34
CA SER A 190 10.36 12.02 -4.04
C SER A 190 10.43 13.50 -3.70
N THR A 191 9.93 13.87 -2.51
CA THR A 191 10.08 15.24 -1.98
C THR A 191 11.55 15.58 -1.70
N LYS A 192 12.40 14.56 -1.48
CA LYS A 192 13.83 14.74 -1.25
C LYS A 192 14.53 15.43 -2.41
N ASP A 193 14.20 15.05 -3.66
CA ASP A 193 14.84 15.63 -4.85
C ASP A 193 14.60 17.14 -4.93
N PHE A 194 13.39 17.56 -4.55
CA PHE A 194 13.06 19.00 -4.47
C PHE A 194 13.78 19.69 -3.30
N LEU A 195 13.86 19.04 -2.13
CA LEU A 195 14.57 19.59 -0.95
C LEU A 195 16.07 19.72 -1.23
N ASP A 196 16.68 18.68 -1.81
CA ASP A 196 18.11 18.66 -2.12
C ASP A 196 18.46 19.73 -3.17
N ALA A 197 17.64 19.91 -4.20
CA ALA A 197 17.81 20.97 -5.18
C ALA A 197 17.70 22.38 -4.55
N SER A 198 16.70 22.58 -3.67
CA SER A 198 16.51 23.84 -2.96
C SER A 198 17.66 24.16 -2.01
N MET A 199 18.12 23.16 -1.23
CA MET A 199 19.25 23.31 -0.33
C MET A 199 20.56 23.62 -1.08
N HIS A 200 20.79 22.95 -2.20
CA HIS A 200 21.95 23.22 -3.07
C HIS A 200 21.94 24.67 -3.58
N GLN A 201 20.78 25.16 -3.99
CA GLN A 201 20.65 26.55 -4.45
C GLN A 201 20.91 27.55 -3.32
N VAL A 202 20.40 27.31 -2.12
CA VAL A 202 20.67 28.18 -0.95
C VAL A 202 22.14 28.20 -0.59
N ILE A 203 22.79 27.05 -0.54
CA ILE A 203 24.23 26.94 -0.24
C ILE A 203 25.05 27.67 -1.30
N LYS A 204 24.72 27.45 -2.58
CA LYS A 204 25.38 28.12 -3.71
C LYS A 204 25.29 29.64 -3.59
N THR A 205 24.09 30.19 -3.38
CA THR A 205 23.89 31.64 -3.26
C THR A 205 24.58 32.20 -2.03
N LEU A 206 24.66 31.46 -0.91
CA LEU A 206 25.40 31.85 0.26
C LEU A 206 26.90 32.00 -0.02
N PHE A 207 27.49 31.02 -0.71
CA PHE A 207 28.89 31.07 -1.12
C PHE A 207 29.15 32.21 -2.11
N GLU A 208 28.28 32.42 -3.12
CA GLU A 208 28.36 33.51 -4.06
C GLU A 208 28.34 34.87 -3.35
N ALA A 209 27.40 35.07 -2.40
CA ALA A 209 27.31 36.27 -1.62
C ALA A 209 28.55 36.49 -0.73
N PHE A 210 29.05 35.43 -0.11
CA PHE A 210 30.27 35.48 0.70
C PHE A 210 31.48 35.90 -0.13
N PHE A 211 31.70 35.29 -1.29
CA PHE A 211 32.79 35.67 -2.18
C PHE A 211 32.68 37.11 -2.67
N LEU A 212 31.47 37.58 -2.96
CA LEU A 212 31.22 38.94 -3.43
C LEU A 212 31.58 39.95 -2.31
N VAL A 213 31.17 39.67 -1.06
CA VAL A 213 31.53 40.52 0.09
C VAL A 213 33.04 40.56 0.32
N VAL A 214 33.69 39.38 0.27
CA VAL A 214 35.17 39.31 0.43
C VAL A 214 35.86 40.09 -0.69
N LEU A 215 35.38 40.02 -1.92
CA LEU A 215 35.95 40.73 -3.06
C LEU A 215 35.79 42.25 -2.90
N ILE A 216 34.62 42.73 -2.46
CA ILE A 216 34.36 44.15 -2.20
C ILE A 216 35.29 44.66 -1.12
N VAL A 217 35.39 43.97 0.03
CA VAL A 217 36.27 44.35 1.12
C VAL A 217 37.75 44.36 0.68
N PHE A 218 38.14 43.36 -0.12
CA PHE A 218 39.49 43.30 -0.65
C PHE A 218 39.82 44.47 -1.59
N VAL A 219 38.91 44.88 -2.47
CA VAL A 219 39.05 46.02 -3.35
C VAL A 219 39.13 47.33 -2.52
N GLU A 220 38.29 47.46 -1.49
CA GLU A 220 38.26 48.63 -0.63
C GLU A 220 39.57 48.82 0.15
N VAL A 221 40.09 47.72 0.74
CA VAL A 221 41.39 47.73 1.46
C VAL A 221 42.55 48.04 0.49
N LEU A 222 42.54 47.57 -0.73
CA LEU A 222 43.56 47.93 -1.74
C LEU A 222 43.44 49.38 -2.17
N SER A 223 42.24 49.93 -2.29
CA SER A 223 41.99 51.33 -2.64
C SER A 223 42.44 52.30 -1.54
N ASP A 224 42.15 51.99 -0.28
CA ASP A 224 42.59 52.80 0.88
C ASP A 224 44.15 52.82 1.08
N GLY A 225 44.82 51.70 0.66
CA GLY A 225 46.29 51.63 0.70
C GLY A 225 46.99 52.51 -0.35
N GLN A 226 46.24 53.12 -1.31
CA GLN A 226 46.77 54.00 -2.33
C GLN A 226 46.55 55.50 -2.05
N THR A 227 45.88 55.88 -0.96
CA THR A 227 45.81 57.27 -0.57
C THR A 227 47.14 57.68 0.07
N THR A 228 48.01 58.28 -0.71
CA THR A 228 49.23 58.92 -0.26
C THR A 228 48.87 60.07 0.68
N PRO A 229 49.57 60.23 1.83
CA PRO A 229 49.30 61.34 2.72
C PRO A 229 49.69 62.66 1.99
N GLU A 230 48.75 63.60 1.98
CA GLU A 230 48.98 64.96 1.51
C GLU A 230 50.09 65.62 2.34
N PRO A 231 51.10 66.23 1.73
CA PRO A 231 52.17 66.88 2.51
C PRO A 231 51.63 68.10 3.25
N PRO A 232 52.04 68.32 4.51
CA PRO A 232 51.65 69.51 5.34
C PRO A 232 52.14 70.79 4.67
N SER A 233 51.20 71.74 4.52
CA SER A 233 51.46 73.13 4.11
C SER A 233 52.20 73.98 5.12
#